data_94aa178fd0a70262fd3851ad28e4c3b8
#
_entry.id   94aa178fd0a70262fd3851ad28e4c3b8
#
_cell.length_a   1.000
_cell.length_b   1.000
_cell.length_c   1.000
_cell.angle_alpha   90.00
_cell.angle_beta   90.00
_cell.angle_gamma   90.00
#
_symmetry.space_group_name_H-M   'P 1'
#
loop_
_entity.id
_entity.type
_entity.pdbx_description
1 polymer ?
#
loop_
_entity_poly.entity_id
_entity_poly.type
_entity_poly.pdbx_seq_one_letter_code
_entity_poly.pdbx_strand_id
1 'polypeptide(L)'
;MNTQKNSQPNLRRGFTLLEILIAVAIVGMLVGLAVTNTDKILGQSQEGVAKLFVNESLKTSLVRYRIDLGDYPSTDEGIKALITAPEGKADRWRGPYVEAKSGAVPIDPWGEAYQYRYPGTHNTDGYDLFSKGRDKNIDTPDDIGNW
;
A
#
# COMPACT_ATOMS: atom_id res chain seq x y z
N MET A 1 13.95 -80.86 -10.00
CA MET A 1 14.04 -79.86 -8.92
C MET A 1 13.26 -78.66 -9.35
N ASN A 2 12.01 -78.56 -8.94
CA ASN A 2 11.05 -77.57 -9.44
C ASN A 2 10.87 -76.46 -8.37
N THR A 3 11.48 -75.31 -8.57
CA THR A 3 11.34 -74.17 -7.69
C THR A 3 10.08 -73.37 -8.08
N GLN A 4 9.04 -73.56 -7.32
CA GLN A 4 7.81 -72.73 -7.41
C GLN A 4 8.11 -71.32 -6.91
N LYS A 5 8.04 -70.35 -7.82
CA LYS A 5 8.14 -68.90 -7.53
C LYS A 5 6.80 -68.40 -6.98
N ASN A 6 6.74 -68.20 -5.67
CA ASN A 6 5.57 -67.73 -4.97
C ASN A 6 5.43 -66.21 -5.24
N SER A 7 4.59 -65.85 -6.19
CA SER A 7 4.24 -64.45 -6.47
C SER A 7 3.13 -63.99 -5.52
N GLN A 8 3.50 -63.20 -4.54
CA GLN A 8 2.56 -62.53 -3.63
C GLN A 8 1.70 -61.50 -4.41
N PRO A 9 0.39 -61.52 -4.29
CA PRO A 9 -0.45 -60.50 -4.92
C PRO A 9 -0.24 -59.16 -4.24
N ASN A 10 0.21 -58.18 -4.96
CA ASN A 10 0.25 -56.78 -4.50
C ASN A 10 -1.19 -56.25 -4.32
N LEU A 11 -1.67 -56.27 -3.10
CA LEU A 11 -2.92 -55.67 -2.70
C LEU A 11 -2.80 -54.16 -2.86
N ARG A 12 -3.30 -53.63 -3.97
CA ARG A 12 -3.48 -52.19 -4.17
C ARG A 12 -4.59 -51.75 -3.19
N ARG A 13 -4.18 -51.05 -2.12
CA ARG A 13 -5.14 -50.39 -1.22
C ARG A 13 -5.75 -49.24 -1.98
N GLY A 14 -7.04 -49.34 -2.29
CA GLY A 14 -7.84 -48.23 -2.80
C GLY A 14 -8.22 -47.27 -1.66
N PHE A 15 -8.34 -46.00 -1.97
CA PHE A 15 -8.84 -45.03 -1.01
C PHE A 15 -10.31 -45.29 -0.68
N THR A 16 -10.68 -45.14 0.59
CA THR A 16 -12.07 -45.21 1.00
C THR A 16 -12.79 -43.88 0.68
N LEU A 17 -14.09 -43.96 0.43
CA LEU A 17 -14.94 -42.81 0.20
C LEU A 17 -14.88 -41.84 1.39
N LEU A 18 -14.82 -42.38 2.62
CA LEU A 18 -14.69 -41.61 3.85
C LEU A 18 -13.36 -40.83 3.90
N GLU A 19 -12.26 -41.42 3.48
CA GLU A 19 -10.94 -40.79 3.46
C GLU A 19 -10.90 -39.60 2.51
N ILE A 20 -11.50 -39.72 1.32
CA ILE A 20 -11.64 -38.59 0.37
C ILE A 20 -12.54 -37.49 0.94
N LEU A 21 -13.64 -37.85 1.62
CA LEU A 21 -14.57 -36.89 2.22
C LEU A 21 -13.89 -36.05 3.32
N ILE A 22 -13.11 -36.73 4.19
CA ILE A 22 -12.33 -36.07 5.23
C ILE A 22 -11.25 -35.17 4.63
N ALA A 23 -10.54 -35.64 3.61
CA ALA A 23 -9.50 -34.84 2.94
C ALA A 23 -10.08 -33.55 2.32
N VAL A 24 -11.21 -33.66 1.62
CA VAL A 24 -11.89 -32.47 1.03
C VAL A 24 -12.40 -31.52 2.10
N ALA A 25 -12.94 -32.04 3.22
CA ALA A 25 -13.38 -31.21 4.34
C ALA A 25 -12.21 -30.41 4.96
N ILE A 26 -11.06 -31.05 5.18
CA ILE A 26 -9.86 -30.40 5.72
C ILE A 26 -9.34 -29.34 4.75
N VAL A 27 -9.25 -29.67 3.45
CA VAL A 27 -8.81 -28.69 2.42
C VAL A 27 -9.77 -27.49 2.37
N GLY A 28 -11.08 -27.73 2.39
CA GLY A 28 -12.08 -26.67 2.43
C GLY A 28 -11.93 -25.75 3.65
N MET A 29 -11.66 -26.31 4.82
CA MET A 29 -11.40 -25.56 6.05
C MET A 29 -10.11 -24.71 5.95
N LEU A 30 -9.03 -25.26 5.42
CA LEU A 30 -7.76 -24.54 5.23
C LEU A 30 -7.89 -23.40 4.23
N VAL A 31 -8.60 -23.62 3.12
CA VAL A 31 -8.88 -22.56 2.12
C VAL A 31 -9.69 -21.44 2.76
N GLY A 32 -10.73 -21.76 3.54
CA GLY A 32 -11.52 -20.76 4.26
C GLY A 32 -10.69 -19.88 5.19
N LEU A 33 -9.78 -20.48 5.96
CA LEU A 33 -8.85 -19.75 6.86
C LEU A 33 -7.84 -18.90 6.08
N ALA A 34 -7.35 -19.38 4.95
CA ALA A 34 -6.39 -18.64 4.13
C ALA A 34 -6.99 -17.36 3.56
N VAL A 35 -8.22 -17.41 3.04
CA VAL A 35 -8.90 -16.25 2.44
C VAL A 35 -9.14 -15.14 3.47
N THR A 36 -9.62 -15.48 4.68
CA THR A 36 -9.90 -14.47 5.72
C THR A 36 -8.67 -13.75 6.24
N ASN A 37 -7.50 -14.37 6.22
CA ASN A 37 -6.26 -13.75 6.67
C ASN A 37 -5.61 -12.87 5.59
N THR A 38 -5.82 -13.16 4.32
CA THR A 38 -5.23 -12.41 3.20
C THR A 38 -5.69 -10.95 3.19
N ASP A 39 -6.97 -10.68 3.43
CA ASP A 39 -7.52 -9.32 3.45
C ASP A 39 -6.92 -8.45 4.55
N LYS A 40 -6.67 -9.03 5.73
CA LYS A 40 -6.02 -8.33 6.83
C LYS A 40 -4.56 -8.00 6.53
N ILE A 41 -3.82 -8.96 5.98
CA ILE A 41 -2.41 -8.79 5.64
C ILE A 41 -2.25 -7.73 4.53
N LEU A 42 -3.08 -7.77 3.50
CA LEU A 42 -3.09 -6.77 2.44
C LEU A 42 -3.43 -5.38 2.97
N GLY A 43 -4.47 -5.25 3.80
CA GLY A 43 -4.85 -3.98 4.40
C GLY A 43 -3.73 -3.37 5.23
N GLN A 44 -3.11 -4.13 6.12
CA GLN A 44 -1.97 -3.67 6.93
C GLN A 44 -0.77 -3.27 6.07
N SER A 45 -0.49 -4.00 5.00
CA SER A 45 0.58 -3.67 4.05
C SER A 45 0.30 -2.35 3.34
N GLN A 46 -0.92 -2.12 2.86
CA GLN A 46 -1.32 -0.88 2.21
C GLN A 46 -1.22 0.33 3.15
N GLU A 47 -1.72 0.19 4.38
CA GLU A 47 -1.58 1.23 5.41
C GLU A 47 -0.11 1.53 5.71
N GLY A 48 0.74 0.51 5.83
CA GLY A 48 2.18 0.66 6.05
C GLY A 48 2.86 1.45 4.93
N VAL A 49 2.52 1.16 3.67
CA VAL A 49 3.04 1.89 2.50
C VAL A 49 2.58 3.36 2.54
N ALA A 50 1.30 3.62 2.80
CA ALA A 50 0.78 4.97 2.88
C ALA A 50 1.45 5.77 4.01
N LYS A 51 1.61 5.19 5.21
CA LYS A 51 2.32 5.80 6.35
C LYS A 51 3.77 6.16 6.02
N LEU A 52 4.49 5.23 5.40
CA LEU A 52 5.89 5.47 4.99
C LEU A 52 5.97 6.61 3.97
N PHE A 53 5.06 6.63 3.00
CA PHE A 53 5.07 7.64 1.97
C PHE A 53 4.76 9.04 2.51
N VAL A 54 3.75 9.17 3.38
CA VAL A 54 3.37 10.42 4.03
C VAL A 54 4.46 10.92 4.98
N ASN A 55 4.97 10.06 5.87
CA ASN A 55 5.85 10.48 6.95
C ASN A 55 7.32 10.58 6.57
N GLU A 56 7.75 9.91 5.50
CA GLU A 56 9.16 9.89 5.08
C GLU A 56 9.35 10.46 3.68
N SER A 57 8.76 9.85 2.66
CA SER A 57 9.06 10.20 1.27
C SER A 57 8.62 11.60 0.89
N LEU A 58 7.34 11.93 1.07
CA LEU A 58 6.82 13.27 0.75
C LEU A 58 7.29 14.32 1.75
N LYS A 59 7.44 13.97 3.03
CA LYS A 59 8.02 14.88 4.04
C LYS A 59 9.40 15.35 3.63
N THR A 60 10.28 14.43 3.25
CA THR A 60 11.64 14.76 2.79
C THR A 60 11.61 15.69 1.57
N SER A 61 10.74 15.40 0.62
CA SER A 61 10.57 16.20 -0.59
C SER A 61 10.05 17.62 -0.30
N LEU A 62 9.08 17.76 0.60
CA LEU A 62 8.56 19.04 1.06
C LEU A 62 9.62 19.87 1.82
N VAL A 63 10.45 19.23 2.64
CA VAL A 63 11.56 19.91 3.31
C VAL A 63 12.59 20.43 2.30
N ARG A 64 12.94 19.64 1.29
CA ARG A 64 13.86 20.09 0.22
C ARG A 64 13.28 21.27 -0.57
N TYR A 65 12.01 21.19 -0.94
CA TYR A 65 11.29 22.28 -1.59
C TYR A 65 11.37 23.56 -0.75
N ARG A 66 11.07 23.46 0.57
CA ARG A 66 11.14 24.60 1.49
C ARG A 66 12.56 25.19 1.58
N ILE A 67 13.60 24.37 1.58
CA ILE A 67 14.99 24.86 1.60
C ILE A 67 15.30 25.71 0.36
N ASP A 68 14.85 25.29 -0.82
CA ASP A 68 15.16 25.97 -2.07
C ASP A 68 14.28 27.22 -2.28
N LEU A 69 13.01 27.15 -1.91
CA LEU A 69 12.03 28.20 -2.20
C LEU A 69 11.73 29.13 -1.00
N GLY A 70 12.13 28.72 0.21
CA GLY A 70 11.95 29.51 1.45
C GLY A 70 10.70 29.15 2.24
N ASP A 71 9.70 28.52 1.63
CA ASP A 71 8.46 28.08 2.27
C ASP A 71 7.90 26.81 1.63
N TYR A 72 6.90 26.21 2.25
CA TYR A 72 6.17 25.06 1.68
C TYR A 72 5.31 25.49 0.48
N PRO A 73 4.92 24.57 -0.41
CA PRO A 73 3.94 24.86 -1.44
C PRO A 73 2.62 25.36 -0.81
N SER A 74 1.95 26.31 -1.46
CA SER A 74 0.59 26.66 -1.06
C SER A 74 -0.37 25.48 -1.29
N THR A 75 -1.55 25.52 -0.67
CA THR A 75 -2.59 24.50 -0.89
C THR A 75 -2.94 24.36 -2.37
N ASP A 76 -3.02 25.48 -3.09
CA ASP A 76 -3.34 25.51 -4.53
C ASP A 76 -2.23 24.91 -5.40
N GLU A 77 -0.97 25.16 -5.04
CA GLU A 77 0.19 24.54 -5.70
C GLU A 77 0.25 23.03 -5.42
N GLY A 78 -0.09 22.63 -4.22
CA GLY A 78 -0.20 21.25 -3.80
C GLY A 78 1.07 20.42 -4.00
N ILE A 79 0.93 19.12 -3.97
CA ILE A 79 2.02 18.15 -4.23
C ILE A 79 2.59 18.29 -5.65
N LYS A 80 1.81 18.83 -6.59
CA LYS A 80 2.25 19.04 -7.96
C LYS A 80 3.49 19.96 -8.04
N ALA A 81 3.63 20.89 -7.08
CA ALA A 81 4.80 21.77 -6.97
C ALA A 81 6.12 21.02 -6.74
N LEU A 82 6.05 19.78 -6.23
CA LEU A 82 7.22 18.92 -6.06
C LEU A 82 7.68 18.27 -7.37
N ILE A 83 6.84 18.28 -8.40
CA ILE A 83 7.07 17.62 -9.69
C ILE A 83 7.38 18.63 -10.78
N THR A 84 6.67 19.77 -10.76
CA THR A 84 6.78 20.83 -11.76
C THR A 84 6.91 22.17 -11.04
N ALA A 85 7.77 23.03 -11.55
CA ALA A 85 7.97 24.36 -10.98
C ALA A 85 6.66 25.16 -10.98
N PRO A 86 6.23 25.72 -9.85
CA PRO A 86 5.10 26.64 -9.80
C PRO A 86 5.38 27.91 -10.58
N GLU A 87 4.31 28.58 -11.00
CA GLU A 87 4.40 29.84 -11.72
C GLU A 87 5.17 30.90 -10.90
N GLY A 88 6.09 31.58 -11.53
CA GLY A 88 6.92 32.62 -10.92
C GLY A 88 8.01 32.12 -9.97
N LYS A 89 8.18 30.80 -9.80
CA LYS A 89 9.18 30.21 -8.89
C LYS A 89 10.30 29.42 -9.61
N ALA A 90 10.30 29.40 -10.93
CA ALA A 90 11.20 28.57 -11.74
C ALA A 90 12.70 28.85 -11.45
N ASP A 91 13.08 30.08 -11.15
CA ASP A 91 14.47 30.48 -10.93
C ASP A 91 15.09 29.85 -9.68
N ARG A 92 14.27 29.60 -8.65
CA ARG A 92 14.70 29.01 -7.39
C ARG A 92 14.36 27.52 -7.27
N TRP A 93 13.45 27.03 -8.10
CA TRP A 93 13.01 25.64 -8.08
C TRP A 93 14.13 24.72 -8.58
N ARG A 94 14.51 23.73 -7.79
CA ARG A 94 15.60 22.77 -8.04
C ARG A 94 15.10 21.33 -8.22
N GLY A 95 13.78 21.15 -8.39
CA GLY A 95 13.19 19.83 -8.56
C GLY A 95 13.49 19.13 -9.89
N PRO A 96 12.86 18.03 -10.16
CA PRO A 96 11.77 17.47 -9.36
C PRO A 96 12.23 16.91 -8.00
N TYR A 97 11.42 17.12 -6.96
CA TYR A 97 11.70 16.66 -5.60
C TYR A 97 11.11 15.27 -5.32
N VAL A 98 10.22 14.81 -6.19
CA VAL A 98 9.58 13.48 -6.17
C VAL A 98 9.70 12.88 -7.57
N GLU A 99 10.10 11.62 -7.63
CA GLU A 99 10.01 10.86 -8.88
C GLU A 99 8.54 10.60 -9.22
N ALA A 100 8.11 11.16 -10.32
CA ALA A 100 6.75 11.02 -10.83
C ALA A 100 6.77 10.41 -12.23
N LYS A 101 6.24 9.22 -12.38
CA LYS A 101 6.07 8.62 -13.71
C LYS A 101 5.13 9.51 -14.53
N SER A 102 5.61 9.97 -15.67
CA SER A 102 4.84 10.84 -16.58
C SER A 102 4.38 12.18 -15.99
N GLY A 103 5.03 12.68 -14.92
CA GLY A 103 4.65 13.95 -14.26
C GLY A 103 3.34 13.90 -13.49
N ALA A 104 2.80 12.71 -13.24
CA ALA A 104 1.57 12.55 -12.47
C ALA A 104 1.84 12.64 -10.96
N VAL A 105 0.89 13.23 -10.23
CA VAL A 105 0.93 13.26 -8.76
C VAL A 105 0.88 11.81 -8.24
N PRO A 106 1.68 11.46 -7.22
CA PRO A 106 1.64 10.15 -6.62
C PRO A 106 0.24 9.81 -6.08
N ILE A 107 -0.14 8.55 -6.26
CA ILE A 107 -1.39 7.99 -5.74
C ILE A 107 -1.10 7.05 -4.57
N ASP A 108 -2.06 6.95 -3.68
CA ASP A 108 -2.01 6.04 -2.54
C ASP A 108 -2.30 4.57 -2.93
N PRO A 109 -2.15 3.60 -2.02
CA PRO A 109 -2.42 2.19 -2.31
C PRO A 109 -3.88 1.87 -2.68
N TRP A 110 -4.82 2.77 -2.45
CA TRP A 110 -6.24 2.63 -2.82
C TRP A 110 -6.60 3.37 -4.11
N GLY A 111 -5.59 3.99 -4.77
CA GLY A 111 -5.73 4.63 -6.08
C GLY A 111 -6.17 6.08 -6.04
N GLU A 112 -6.16 6.73 -4.86
CA GLU A 112 -6.48 8.15 -4.69
C GLU A 112 -5.22 9.01 -4.60
N ALA A 113 -5.31 10.28 -5.01
CA ALA A 113 -4.22 11.22 -4.82
C ALA A 113 -4.07 11.58 -3.34
N TYR A 114 -2.82 11.65 -2.85
CA TYR A 114 -2.55 12.17 -1.52
C TYR A 114 -3.06 13.60 -1.40
N GLN A 115 -3.64 13.91 -0.26
CA GLN A 115 -4.18 15.23 0.06
C GLN A 115 -3.11 16.09 0.72
N TYR A 116 -3.13 17.38 0.43
CA TYR A 116 -2.18 18.34 0.96
C TYR A 116 -2.86 19.67 1.29
N ARG A 117 -2.50 20.26 2.41
CA ARG A 117 -3.00 21.56 2.85
C ARG A 117 -1.90 22.33 3.59
N TYR A 118 -1.69 23.59 3.21
CA TYR A 118 -0.78 24.51 3.90
C TYR A 118 -1.38 25.91 3.99
N PRO A 119 -1.49 26.50 5.21
CA PRO A 119 -1.24 25.88 6.52
C PRO A 119 -2.16 24.69 6.79
N GLY A 120 -1.70 23.75 7.63
CA GLY A 120 -2.48 22.58 8.04
C GLY A 120 -3.62 22.95 8.98
N THR A 121 -4.63 22.09 9.09
CA THR A 121 -5.67 22.16 10.13
C THR A 121 -5.33 21.36 11.36
N HIS A 122 -4.63 20.22 11.18
CA HIS A 122 -4.07 19.43 12.27
C HIS A 122 -2.70 19.98 12.69
N ASN A 123 -1.83 20.24 11.73
CA ASN A 123 -0.52 20.85 11.96
C ASN A 123 -0.56 22.34 11.62
N THR A 124 -1.10 23.17 12.51
CA THR A 124 -1.33 24.61 12.29
C THR A 124 -0.05 25.39 11.99
N ASP A 125 1.09 24.97 12.52
CA ASP A 125 2.41 25.56 12.28
C ASP A 125 3.16 24.92 11.10
N GLY A 126 2.49 24.05 10.35
CA GLY A 126 3.05 23.30 9.24
C GLY A 126 1.99 22.96 8.19
N TYR A 127 2.12 21.79 7.62
CA TYR A 127 1.22 21.30 6.59
C TYR A 127 0.55 20.00 7.04
N ASP A 128 -0.63 19.74 6.51
CA ASP A 128 -1.28 18.44 6.58
C ASP A 128 -1.03 17.71 5.24
N LEU A 129 -0.58 16.47 5.37
CA LEU A 129 -0.37 15.56 4.26
C LEU A 129 -0.97 14.20 4.63
N PHE A 130 -1.89 13.68 3.83
CA PHE A 130 -2.59 12.46 4.17
C PHE A 130 -3.15 11.68 2.97
N SER A 131 -3.38 10.40 3.17
CA SER A 131 -4.22 9.54 2.34
C SER A 131 -5.60 9.45 2.98
N LYS A 132 -6.65 9.41 2.16
CA LYS A 132 -8.04 9.20 2.58
C LYS A 132 -8.33 7.75 3.03
N GLY A 133 -7.30 6.89 3.03
CA GLY A 133 -7.47 5.51 3.42
C GLY A 133 -8.34 4.68 2.47
N ARG A 134 -8.89 3.61 3.00
CA ARG A 134 -9.64 2.61 2.25
C ARG A 134 -11.02 3.10 1.81
N ASP A 135 -11.67 3.89 2.65
CA ASP A 135 -13.04 4.38 2.39
C ASP A 135 -13.09 5.57 1.43
N LYS A 136 -11.91 6.18 1.11
CA LYS A 136 -11.72 7.31 0.19
C LYS A 136 -12.44 8.60 0.61
N ASN A 137 -12.87 8.69 1.85
CA ASN A 137 -13.50 9.88 2.41
C ASN A 137 -12.49 10.64 3.26
N ILE A 138 -12.68 11.94 3.40
CA ILE A 138 -11.87 12.83 4.24
C ILE A 138 -12.49 12.91 5.63
N ASP A 139 -11.66 13.10 6.64
CA ASP A 139 -12.06 13.25 8.05
C ASP A 139 -12.69 11.97 8.63
N THR A 140 -12.12 10.82 8.26
CA THR A 140 -12.53 9.50 8.76
C THR A 140 -11.41 8.83 9.56
N PRO A 141 -11.72 7.82 10.40
CA PRO A 141 -10.71 7.16 11.25
C PRO A 141 -9.63 6.39 10.49
N ASP A 142 -9.83 6.09 9.22
CA ASP A 142 -8.87 5.40 8.36
C ASP A 142 -7.99 6.36 7.54
N ASP A 143 -8.13 7.68 7.73
CA ASP A 143 -7.19 8.67 7.21
C ASP A 143 -5.78 8.41 7.76
N ILE A 144 -4.81 8.44 6.87
CA ILE A 144 -3.40 8.22 7.21
C ILE A 144 -2.65 9.51 6.98
N GLY A 145 -2.48 10.27 8.04
CA GLY A 145 -1.87 11.60 8.02
C GLY A 145 -0.51 11.68 8.73
N ASN A 146 0.06 12.89 8.66
CA ASN A 146 1.33 13.26 9.31
C ASN A 146 1.12 13.90 10.70
N TRP A 147 -0.04 13.71 11.29
CA TRP A 147 -0.41 14.14 12.66
C TRP A 147 -0.60 12.99 13.60
#